data_7d5862b19b6da0cf9fe3c49664492b22
#
_entry.id   7d5862b19b6da0cf9fe3c49664492b22
#
_cell.length_a   1.000
_cell.length_b   1.000
_cell.length_c   1.000
_cell.angle_alpha   90.00
_cell.angle_beta   90.00
_cell.angle_gamma   90.00
#
_symmetry.space_group_name_H-M   'P 1'
#
loop_
_entity.id
_entity.type
_entity.pdbx_description
1 polymer ?
#
loop_
_entity_poly.entity_id
_entity_poly.type
_entity_poly.pdbx_seq_one_letter_code
_entity_poly.pdbx_strand_id
1 'polypeptide(L)'
;RQENDQQDSPTAKKIGDLTLDQDALLASWQGQRIDLSGTEFRMLAKLVRMPGHAVSYETLMNATMQSLVTNNTINTHMRNIRKKFEKVDVDFSAIKSEYGFGYRWSTE
;
A
#
# COMPACT_ATOMS: atom_id res chain seq x y z
N ARG A 1 -7.45 28.29 8.32
CA ARG A 1 -7.34 27.83 7.96
C ARG A 1 -7.20 27.09 7.53
N GLN A 2 -7.30 26.98 7.39
CA GLN A 2 -7.33 26.34 6.94
C GLN A 2 -6.98 25.64 6.55
N GLU A 3 -6.80 25.57 6.47
CA GLU A 3 -6.57 24.99 6.02
C GLU A 3 -6.18 24.16 5.96
N ASN A 4 -5.98 24.10 6.04
CA ASN A 4 -5.67 23.35 5.93
C ASN A 4 -5.62 22.61 5.95
N ASP A 5 -5.48 22.59 6.37
CA ASP A 5 -5.60 21.74 6.58
C ASP A 5 -6.03 20.94 5.87
N GLN A 6 -6.17 20.94 5.52
CA GLN A 6 -6.69 20.27 4.54
C GLN A 6 -6.05 19.04 4.09
N GLN A 7 -4.87 18.92 3.94
CA GLN A 7 -4.21 17.71 3.60
C GLN A 7 -4.16 16.75 4.75
N ASP A 8 -4.55 17.19 5.90
CA ASP A 8 -4.52 16.34 7.08
C ASP A 8 -5.92 15.90 7.42
N SER A 9 -6.49 15.10 6.50
CA SER A 9 -7.77 14.46 6.75
C SER A 9 -7.70 13.63 8.04
N PRO A 10 -8.77 13.57 8.84
CA PRO A 10 -8.77 12.72 10.03
C PRO A 10 -8.51 11.25 9.72
N THR A 11 -8.75 10.83 8.47
CA THR A 11 -8.52 9.46 8.07
C THR A 11 -7.17 9.25 7.40
N ALA A 12 -6.40 10.31 7.21
CA ALA A 12 -5.08 10.19 6.61
C ALA A 12 -4.12 9.55 7.59
N LYS A 13 -3.30 8.64 7.10
CA LYS A 13 -2.32 7.94 7.92
C LYS A 13 -0.96 8.07 7.25
N LYS A 14 0.04 8.42 8.04
CA LYS A 14 1.40 8.59 7.54
C LYS A 14 2.31 7.50 8.08
N ILE A 15 3.02 6.85 7.19
CA ILE A 15 4.03 5.84 7.55
C ILE A 15 5.29 6.24 6.79
N GLY A 16 6.21 6.96 7.46
CA GLY A 16 7.39 7.49 6.80
C GLY A 16 6.99 8.39 5.64
N ASP A 17 7.45 8.06 4.45
CA ASP A 17 7.16 8.84 3.25
C ASP A 17 5.79 8.51 2.63
N LEU A 18 5.10 7.52 3.18
CA LEU A 18 3.80 7.10 2.64
C LEU A 18 2.67 7.80 3.37
N THR A 19 1.71 8.31 2.61
CA THR A 19 0.48 8.87 3.15
C THR A 19 -0.70 8.14 2.52
N LEU A 20 -1.61 7.66 3.36
CA LEU A 20 -2.83 6.99 2.90
C LEU A 20 -4.04 7.71 3.45
N ASP A 21 -5.02 7.99 2.59
CA ASP A 21 -6.31 8.51 3.00
C ASP A 21 -7.36 7.47 2.62
N GLN A 22 -7.86 6.73 3.62
CA GLN A 22 -8.73 5.61 3.35
C GLN A 22 -10.11 6.03 2.87
N ASP A 23 -10.60 7.17 3.33
CA ASP A 23 -11.90 7.64 2.87
C ASP A 23 -11.86 8.03 1.40
N ALA A 24 -10.76 8.63 0.98
CA ALA A 24 -10.64 9.09 -0.41
C ALA A 24 -9.96 8.07 -1.31
N LEU A 25 -9.44 6.98 -0.76
CA LEU A 25 -8.68 5.98 -1.49
C LEU A 25 -7.49 6.61 -2.22
N LEU A 26 -6.80 7.51 -1.54
CA LEU A 26 -5.66 8.22 -2.10
C LEU A 26 -4.38 7.81 -1.40
N ALA A 27 -3.33 7.59 -2.18
CA ALA A 27 -2.01 7.26 -1.68
C ALA A 27 -0.99 8.25 -2.24
N SER A 28 -0.01 8.60 -1.42
CA SER A 28 1.08 9.47 -1.85
C SER A 28 2.40 8.93 -1.33
N TRP A 29 3.45 9.12 -2.10
CA TRP A 29 4.80 8.74 -1.72
C TRP A 29 5.71 9.95 -1.91
N GLN A 30 6.34 10.38 -0.83
CA GLN A 30 7.21 11.56 -0.87
C GLN A 30 6.47 12.77 -1.45
N GLY A 31 5.20 12.90 -1.07
CA GLY A 31 4.39 14.03 -1.50
C GLY A 31 3.78 13.90 -2.87
N GLN A 32 4.08 12.82 -3.60
CA GLN A 32 3.54 12.64 -4.95
C GLN A 32 2.49 11.55 -4.95
N ARG A 33 1.39 11.82 -5.64
CA ARG A 33 0.28 10.88 -5.68
C ARG A 33 0.65 9.61 -6.43
N ILE A 34 0.25 8.48 -5.87
CA ILE A 34 0.39 7.16 -6.51
C ILE A 34 -1.00 6.73 -6.96
N ASP A 35 -1.13 6.43 -8.23
CA ASP A 35 -2.44 6.16 -8.84
C ASP A 35 -2.78 4.67 -8.73
N LEU A 36 -3.31 4.28 -7.57
CA LEU A 36 -3.66 2.90 -7.29
C LEU A 36 -5.13 2.63 -7.59
N SER A 37 -5.42 1.42 -8.05
CA SER A 37 -6.81 0.96 -8.12
C SER A 37 -7.35 0.76 -6.70
N GLY A 38 -8.67 0.63 -6.57
CA GLY A 38 -9.26 0.37 -5.26
C GLY A 38 -8.73 -0.90 -4.63
N THR A 39 -8.59 -1.97 -5.43
CA THR A 39 -8.05 -3.23 -4.93
C THR A 39 -6.60 -3.06 -4.47
N GLU A 40 -5.78 -2.38 -5.27
CA GLU A 40 -4.40 -2.13 -4.90
C GLU A 40 -4.30 -1.29 -3.63
N PHE A 41 -5.14 -0.28 -3.51
CA PHE A 41 -5.14 0.55 -2.31
C PHE A 41 -5.47 -0.27 -1.08
N ARG A 42 -6.51 -1.12 -1.16
CA ARG A 42 -6.91 -1.93 0.00
C ARG A 42 -5.82 -2.90 0.40
N MET A 43 -5.11 -3.49 -0.58
CA MET A 43 -3.99 -4.38 -0.26
C MET A 43 -2.85 -3.62 0.40
N LEU A 44 -2.53 -2.45 -0.15
CA LEU A 44 -1.46 -1.64 0.44
C LEU A 44 -1.82 -1.20 1.85
N ALA A 45 -3.06 -0.78 2.06
CA ALA A 45 -3.50 -0.36 3.39
C ALA A 45 -3.37 -1.50 4.40
N LYS A 46 -3.71 -2.72 3.98
CA LYS A 46 -3.57 -3.88 4.85
C LYS A 46 -2.10 -4.16 5.16
N LEU A 47 -1.25 -4.03 4.14
CA LEU A 47 0.18 -4.30 4.29
C LEU A 47 0.82 -3.37 5.30
N VAL A 48 0.41 -2.10 5.31
CA VAL A 48 1.07 -1.10 6.15
C VAL A 48 0.39 -0.89 7.50
N ARG A 49 -0.63 -1.69 7.82
CA ARG A 49 -1.29 -1.57 9.13
C ARG A 49 -0.32 -1.79 10.27
N MET A 50 0.62 -2.72 10.08
CA MET A 50 1.66 -3.00 11.06
C MET A 50 3.00 -2.98 10.35
N PRO A 51 3.59 -1.81 10.20
CA PRO A 51 4.84 -1.70 9.45
C PRO A 51 5.92 -2.59 10.05
N GLY A 52 6.69 -3.22 9.18
CA GLY A 52 7.75 -4.12 9.61
C GLY A 52 7.29 -5.54 9.88
N HIS A 53 5.99 -5.79 9.92
CA HIS A 53 5.47 -7.13 10.16
C HIS A 53 5.14 -7.82 8.85
N ALA A 54 5.39 -9.13 8.79
CA ALA A 54 5.01 -9.91 7.62
C ALA A 54 3.50 -10.10 7.58
N VAL A 55 2.92 -9.95 6.38
CA VAL A 55 1.49 -10.09 6.17
C VAL A 55 1.28 -11.24 5.21
N SER A 56 0.44 -12.19 5.62
CA SER A 56 0.28 -13.43 4.85
C SER A 56 -0.51 -13.21 3.56
N TYR A 57 -0.31 -14.13 2.62
CA TYR A 57 -1.12 -14.14 1.40
C TYR A 57 -2.60 -14.16 1.72
N GLU A 58 -3.01 -14.98 2.69
CA GLU A 58 -4.41 -15.07 3.04
C GLU A 58 -4.99 -13.74 3.48
N THR A 59 -4.25 -13.02 4.32
CA THR A 59 -4.68 -11.71 4.78
C THR A 59 -4.80 -10.73 3.61
N LEU A 60 -3.82 -10.77 2.70
CA LEU A 60 -3.86 -9.89 1.53
C LEU A 60 -5.00 -10.26 0.59
N MET A 61 -5.28 -11.57 0.44
CA MET A 61 -6.42 -12.00 -0.36
C MET A 61 -7.73 -11.46 0.19
N ASN A 62 -7.90 -11.54 1.50
CA ASN A 62 -9.11 -11.00 2.12
C ASN A 62 -9.25 -9.51 1.91
N ALA A 63 -8.14 -8.81 1.86
CA ALA A 63 -8.16 -7.36 1.65
C ALA A 63 -8.63 -6.99 0.24
N THR A 64 -8.49 -7.88 -0.75
CA THR A 64 -8.94 -7.57 -2.11
C THR A 64 -10.45 -7.52 -2.21
N MET A 65 -11.15 -8.17 -1.29
CA MET A 65 -12.61 -8.26 -1.30
C MET A 65 -13.13 -8.95 -2.57
N GLN A 66 -12.29 -9.81 -3.14
CA GLN A 66 -12.65 -10.60 -4.32
C GLN A 66 -12.66 -12.07 -3.96
N SER A 67 -13.46 -12.85 -4.65
CA SER A 67 -13.46 -14.29 -4.48
C SER A 67 -12.45 -14.92 -5.43
N LEU A 68 -12.04 -16.15 -5.12
CA LEU A 68 -11.18 -16.97 -6.00
C LEU A 68 -9.87 -16.27 -6.34
N VAL A 69 -9.21 -15.70 -5.33
CA VAL A 69 -7.92 -15.04 -5.49
C VAL A 69 -6.83 -16.05 -5.12
N THR A 70 -5.77 -16.08 -5.92
CA THR A 70 -4.64 -16.98 -5.68
C THR A 70 -3.40 -16.20 -5.28
N ASN A 71 -2.36 -16.93 -4.84
CA ASN A 71 -1.09 -16.29 -4.55
C ASN A 71 -0.53 -15.56 -5.77
N ASN A 72 -0.69 -16.14 -6.97
CA ASN A 72 -0.24 -15.47 -8.19
C ASN A 72 -0.94 -14.14 -8.39
N THR A 73 -2.23 -14.08 -8.07
CA THR A 73 -2.98 -12.83 -8.20
C THR A 73 -2.39 -11.77 -7.27
N ILE A 74 -2.09 -12.16 -6.04
CA ILE A 74 -1.48 -11.24 -5.08
C ILE A 74 -0.11 -10.78 -5.58
N ASN A 75 0.70 -11.70 -6.08
CA ASN A 75 2.02 -11.34 -6.60
C ASN A 75 1.92 -10.37 -7.77
N THR A 76 0.94 -10.55 -8.64
CA THR A 76 0.72 -9.65 -9.76
C THR A 76 0.33 -8.25 -9.27
N HIS A 77 -0.58 -8.18 -8.30
CA HIS A 77 -0.97 -6.90 -7.73
C HIS A 77 0.23 -6.20 -7.09
N MET A 78 1.05 -6.94 -6.35
CA MET A 78 2.21 -6.33 -5.69
C MET A 78 3.23 -5.83 -6.70
N ARG A 79 3.43 -6.57 -7.79
CA ARG A 79 4.32 -6.10 -8.86
C ARG A 79 3.81 -4.80 -9.46
N ASN A 80 2.51 -4.71 -9.70
CA ASN A 80 1.93 -3.50 -10.28
C ASN A 80 2.03 -2.32 -9.32
N ILE A 81 1.79 -2.57 -8.03
CA ILE A 81 1.93 -1.52 -7.02
C ILE A 81 3.37 -1.02 -6.99
N ARG A 82 4.34 -1.94 -6.96
CA ARG A 82 5.75 -1.55 -6.95
C ARG A 82 6.10 -0.68 -8.16
N LYS A 83 5.61 -1.07 -9.33
CA LYS A 83 5.91 -0.30 -10.54
C LYS A 83 5.38 1.12 -10.45
N LYS A 84 4.21 1.28 -9.85
CA LYS A 84 3.64 2.62 -9.71
C LYS A 84 4.45 3.49 -8.76
N PHE A 85 4.95 2.90 -7.68
CA PHE A 85 5.83 3.64 -6.78
C PHE A 85 7.16 3.96 -7.46
N GLU A 86 7.68 3.04 -8.26
CA GLU A 86 8.96 3.23 -8.91
C GLU A 86 8.92 4.34 -9.96
N LYS A 87 7.76 4.64 -10.49
CA LYS A 87 7.63 5.79 -11.39
C LYS A 87 7.91 7.11 -10.69
N VAL A 88 7.66 7.16 -9.40
CA VAL A 88 7.89 8.36 -8.60
C VAL A 88 9.26 8.32 -7.95
N ASP A 89 9.72 7.14 -7.58
CA ASP A 89 10.95 6.97 -6.82
C ASP A 89 11.66 5.71 -7.31
N VAL A 90 12.68 5.89 -8.15
CA VAL A 90 13.37 4.75 -8.76
C VAL A 90 14.07 3.88 -7.71
N ASP A 91 14.30 4.41 -6.52
CA ASP A 91 14.93 3.66 -5.45
C ASP A 91 13.92 3.02 -4.50
N PHE A 92 12.64 3.09 -4.83
CA PHE A 92 11.61 2.52 -3.97
C PHE A 92 11.87 1.05 -3.69
N SER A 93 11.86 0.67 -2.42
CA SER A 93 12.13 -0.71 -2.03
C SER A 93 11.39 -1.10 -0.75
N ALA A 94 10.31 -0.38 -0.41
CA ALA A 94 9.62 -0.64 0.86
C ALA A 94 8.78 -1.90 0.86
N ILE A 95 8.33 -2.38 -0.31
CA ILE A 95 7.52 -3.59 -0.39
C ILE A 95 8.46 -4.78 -0.57
N LYS A 96 8.59 -5.59 0.48
CA LYS A 96 9.49 -6.74 0.48
C LYS A 96 8.70 -8.03 0.41
N SER A 97 9.20 -9.00 -0.35
CA SER A 97 8.62 -10.33 -0.40
C SER A 97 9.07 -11.13 0.82
N GLU A 98 8.11 -11.86 1.44
CA GLU A 98 8.44 -12.86 2.44
C GLU A 98 8.17 -14.21 1.83
N TYR A 99 9.22 -14.86 1.39
CA TYR A 99 9.14 -16.04 0.54
C TYR A 99 8.22 -17.10 1.15
N GLY A 100 7.24 -17.54 0.36
CA GLY A 100 6.31 -18.57 0.78
C GLY A 100 5.27 -18.14 1.79
N PHE A 101 5.27 -16.88 2.22
CA PHE A 101 4.35 -16.41 3.26
C PHE A 101 3.50 -15.23 2.80
N GLY A 102 4.10 -14.22 2.20
CA GLY A 102 3.39 -13.02 1.79
C GLY A 102 4.34 -11.85 1.57
N TYR A 103 4.04 -10.72 2.19
CA TYR A 103 4.79 -9.49 1.97
C TYR A 103 4.97 -8.74 3.27
N ARG A 104 5.86 -7.76 3.24
CA ARG A 104 6.17 -6.91 4.38
C ARG A 104 6.41 -5.48 3.89
N TRP A 105 5.94 -4.51 4.64
CA TRP A 105 6.28 -3.12 4.39
C TRP A 105 7.49 -2.78 5.25
N SER A 106 8.61 -2.54 4.60
CA SER A 106 9.85 -2.22 5.31
C SER A 106 9.84 -0.75 5.69
N THR A 107 10.19 -0.48 6.94
CA THR A 107 10.24 0.90 7.42
C THR A 107 11.65 1.48 7.33
N GLU A 108 12.56 0.74 6.75
CA GLU A 108 13.94 1.23 6.65
C GLU A 108 14.17 2.11 5.47
#